data_4a488b5ceeab147a3ddcacd69d8d59dc
#
_entry.id   4a488b5ceeab147a3ddcacd69d8d59dc
#
_cell.length_a   1.000
_cell.length_b   1.000
_cell.length_c   1.000
_cell.angle_alpha   90.00
_cell.angle_beta   90.00
_cell.angle_gamma   90.00
#
_symmetry.space_group_name_H-M   'P 1'
#
loop_
_entity.id
_entity.type
_entity.pdbx_description
1 polymer ?
#
loop_
_entity_poly.entity_id
_entity_poly.type
_entity_poly.pdbx_seq_one_letter_code
_entity_poly.pdbx_strand_id
1 'polypeptide(L)'
;MKRSRSGRRPGNPDTRESILAAARNLFAERGFDAATMRAIGAEAEVDPALVHHYFGTKEKLFIAAMQFPVDPQQLVAEVTAGGRDEAGARLVRTFLSIWDSPVGAIGASLLRSAVSNEWTLKLLREFLTTQILRRVLAELQLDPAQAQLRASLVVSQIGGLAFARYILKLEPIASLPSEQLVGMIAPNVQRYLTGELDTSGSAAA
;
A
#
# COMPACT_ATOMS: atom_id res chain seq x y z
N MET A 1 48.40 25.17 -13.31
CA MET A 1 46.94 25.11 -13.34
C MET A 1 46.46 23.86 -12.54
N LYS A 2 46.06 24.04 -11.29
CA LYS A 2 45.51 22.94 -10.46
C LYS A 2 44.03 22.77 -10.75
N ARG A 3 43.63 21.60 -11.28
CA ARG A 3 42.21 21.21 -11.41
C ARG A 3 41.65 20.93 -10.02
N SER A 4 40.74 21.80 -9.59
CA SER A 4 39.90 21.59 -8.39
C SER A 4 39.05 20.36 -8.59
N ARG A 5 39.30 19.26 -7.83
CA ARG A 5 38.38 18.18 -7.64
C ARG A 5 37.26 18.66 -6.73
N SER A 6 36.11 18.97 -7.33
CA SER A 6 34.87 19.19 -6.58
C SER A 6 34.54 17.90 -5.83
N GLY A 7 34.83 17.89 -4.53
CA GLY A 7 34.44 16.82 -3.63
C GLY A 7 32.91 16.85 -3.43
N ARG A 8 32.22 15.87 -4.00
CA ARG A 8 30.80 15.66 -3.78
C ARG A 8 30.59 15.32 -2.30
N ARG A 9 29.94 16.23 -1.55
CA ARG A 9 29.51 15.95 -0.16
C ARG A 9 28.53 14.80 -0.15
N PRO A 10 28.71 13.76 0.71
CA PRO A 10 27.70 12.73 0.92
C PRO A 10 26.47 13.37 1.59
N GLY A 11 25.27 13.14 1.02
CA GLY A 11 24.02 13.48 1.69
C GLY A 11 23.36 14.80 1.27
N ASN A 12 23.40 15.17 -0.03
CA ASN A 12 22.63 16.31 -0.51
C ASN A 12 21.13 16.00 -0.49
N PRO A 13 20.26 16.84 0.13
CA PRO A 13 18.80 16.72 0.07
C PRO A 13 18.27 16.53 -1.35
N ASP A 14 18.88 17.20 -2.34
CA ASP A 14 18.55 17.08 -3.76
C ASP A 14 18.72 15.64 -4.28
N THR A 15 19.76 14.91 -3.85
CA THR A 15 20.00 13.52 -4.28
C THR A 15 18.93 12.56 -3.77
N ARG A 16 18.50 12.71 -2.50
CA ARG A 16 17.44 11.87 -1.94
C ARG A 16 16.13 12.09 -2.66
N GLU A 17 15.78 13.34 -2.96
CA GLU A 17 14.54 13.67 -3.67
C GLU A 17 14.59 13.24 -5.14
N SER A 18 15.75 13.36 -5.83
CA SER A 18 15.95 12.82 -7.18
C SER A 18 15.71 11.31 -7.23
N ILE A 19 16.22 10.56 -6.25
CA ILE A 19 15.99 9.11 -6.16
C ILE A 19 14.50 8.82 -5.93
N LEU A 20 13.82 9.57 -5.06
CA LEU A 20 12.39 9.39 -4.81
C LEU A 20 11.55 9.70 -6.06
N ALA A 21 11.89 10.76 -6.79
CA ALA A 21 11.21 11.11 -8.04
C ALA A 21 11.36 10.02 -9.10
N ALA A 22 12.59 9.54 -9.33
CA ALA A 22 12.87 8.42 -10.23
C ALA A 22 12.16 7.13 -9.81
N ALA A 23 12.15 6.84 -8.50
CA ALA A 23 11.45 5.69 -7.96
C ALA A 23 9.95 5.76 -8.21
N ARG A 24 9.34 6.93 -7.96
CA ARG A 24 7.91 7.15 -8.26
C ARG A 24 7.60 6.85 -9.71
N ASN A 25 8.36 7.39 -10.65
CA ASN A 25 8.16 7.19 -12.10
C ASN A 25 8.26 5.71 -12.47
N LEU A 26 9.34 5.04 -12.09
CA LEU A 26 9.56 3.65 -12.46
C LEU A 26 8.57 2.68 -11.81
N PHE A 27 8.15 2.91 -10.57
CA PHE A 27 7.12 2.11 -9.93
C PHE A 27 5.74 2.29 -10.59
N ALA A 28 5.41 3.51 -11.02
CA ALA A 28 4.15 3.77 -11.72
C ALA A 28 4.13 3.22 -13.14
N GLU A 29 5.28 3.25 -13.85
CA GLU A 29 5.38 2.76 -15.23
C GLU A 29 5.48 1.24 -15.32
N ARG A 30 6.31 0.60 -14.47
CA ARG A 30 6.70 -0.79 -14.57
C ARG A 30 6.13 -1.69 -13.48
N GLY A 31 5.52 -1.11 -12.47
CA GLY A 31 5.10 -1.81 -11.25
C GLY A 31 6.27 -2.09 -10.30
N PHE A 32 5.92 -2.57 -9.09
CA PHE A 32 6.92 -2.85 -8.06
C PHE A 32 7.90 -3.95 -8.50
N ASP A 33 7.41 -5.07 -9.05
CA ASP A 33 8.25 -6.24 -9.33
C ASP A 33 9.31 -5.96 -10.41
N ALA A 34 8.97 -5.26 -11.50
CA ALA A 34 9.86 -4.98 -12.61
C ALA A 34 10.81 -3.78 -12.39
N ALA A 35 10.49 -2.86 -11.49
CA ALA A 35 11.39 -1.78 -11.13
C ALA A 35 12.58 -2.32 -10.31
N THR A 36 13.80 -1.92 -10.67
CA THR A 36 15.01 -2.34 -9.96
C THR A 36 15.75 -1.15 -9.36
N MET A 37 16.46 -1.35 -8.24
CA MET A 37 17.30 -0.31 -7.62
C MET A 37 18.34 0.26 -8.60
N ARG A 38 18.83 -0.58 -9.51
CA ARG A 38 19.78 -0.18 -10.57
C ARG A 38 19.12 0.75 -11.60
N ALA A 39 17.91 0.42 -12.03
CA ALA A 39 17.16 1.24 -12.98
C ALA A 39 16.78 2.61 -12.34
N ILE A 40 16.39 2.58 -11.07
CA ILE A 40 16.08 3.81 -10.31
C ILE A 40 17.33 4.68 -10.16
N GLY A 41 18.49 4.08 -9.88
CA GLY A 41 19.77 4.83 -9.83
C GLY A 41 20.12 5.46 -11.17
N ALA A 42 19.94 4.73 -12.26
CA ALA A 42 20.18 5.23 -13.62
C ALA A 42 19.26 6.40 -13.97
N GLU A 43 17.96 6.30 -13.66
CA GLU A 43 16.96 7.36 -13.86
C GLU A 43 17.23 8.60 -13.01
N ALA A 44 17.71 8.42 -11.78
CA ALA A 44 18.09 9.49 -10.86
C ALA A 44 19.49 10.06 -11.14
N GLU A 45 20.21 9.54 -12.13
CA GLU A 45 21.61 9.89 -12.46
C GLU A 45 22.56 9.70 -11.27
N VAL A 46 22.37 8.65 -10.48
CA VAL A 46 23.20 8.32 -9.32
C VAL A 46 23.70 6.87 -9.38
N ASP A 47 24.77 6.60 -8.62
CA ASP A 47 25.25 5.23 -8.44
C ASP A 47 24.18 4.39 -7.70
N PRO A 48 23.85 3.17 -8.15
CA PRO A 48 22.93 2.28 -7.44
C PRO A 48 23.30 2.01 -5.98
N ALA A 49 24.60 2.02 -5.65
CA ALA A 49 25.05 1.90 -4.26
C ALA A 49 24.54 3.06 -3.39
N LEU A 50 24.37 4.23 -3.99
CA LEU A 50 23.82 5.40 -3.28
C LEU A 50 22.32 5.23 -3.00
N VAL A 51 21.58 4.62 -3.93
CA VAL A 51 20.17 4.27 -3.70
C VAL A 51 20.03 3.31 -2.52
N HIS A 52 20.88 2.28 -2.48
CA HIS A 52 20.94 1.35 -1.34
C HIS A 52 21.37 2.04 -0.03
N HIS A 53 22.31 2.98 -0.10
CA HIS A 53 22.75 3.73 1.07
C HIS A 53 21.60 4.55 1.71
N TYR A 54 20.78 5.22 0.88
CA TYR A 54 19.68 6.06 1.38
C TYR A 54 18.48 5.27 1.87
N PHE A 55 18.14 4.16 1.19
CA PHE A 55 16.85 3.50 1.39
C PHE A 55 16.96 2.04 1.83
N GLY A 56 18.12 1.43 1.72
CA GLY A 56 18.36 0.03 2.09
C GLY A 56 17.74 -0.95 1.10
N THR A 57 16.42 -1.14 1.13
CA THR A 57 15.71 -2.09 0.27
C THR A 57 14.74 -1.42 -0.69
N LYS A 58 14.33 -2.15 -1.74
CA LYS A 58 13.34 -1.70 -2.71
C LYS A 58 11.98 -1.40 -2.06
N GLU A 59 11.59 -2.22 -1.09
CA GLU A 59 10.36 -2.04 -0.30
C GLU A 59 10.38 -0.72 0.48
N LYS A 60 11.48 -0.44 1.18
CA LYS A 60 11.63 0.82 1.93
C LYS A 60 11.64 2.03 1.02
N LEU A 61 12.29 1.93 -0.15
CA LEU A 61 12.25 2.98 -1.16
C LEU A 61 10.85 3.20 -1.71
N PHE A 62 10.10 2.13 -1.97
CA PHE A 62 8.72 2.20 -2.44
C PHE A 62 7.81 2.91 -1.43
N ILE A 63 7.89 2.52 -0.15
CA ILE A 63 7.13 3.16 0.95
C ILE A 63 7.49 4.64 1.07
N ALA A 64 8.79 4.98 1.01
CA ALA A 64 9.24 6.36 1.05
C ALA A 64 8.74 7.17 -0.16
N ALA A 65 8.69 6.56 -1.35
CA ALA A 65 8.15 7.18 -2.56
C ALA A 65 6.65 7.45 -2.46
N MET A 66 5.89 6.59 -1.80
CA MET A 66 4.46 6.78 -1.51
C MET A 66 4.18 7.91 -0.53
N GLN A 67 5.15 8.28 0.32
CA GLN A 67 4.98 9.25 1.41
C GLN A 67 3.85 8.89 2.39
N PHE A 68 3.47 7.62 2.44
CA PHE A 68 2.46 7.14 3.37
C PHE A 68 3.14 6.46 4.56
N PRO A 69 3.02 7.02 5.78
CA PRO A 69 3.81 6.58 6.93
C PRO A 69 3.20 5.35 7.60
N VAL A 70 2.98 4.29 6.83
CA VAL A 70 2.51 2.99 7.32
C VAL A 70 3.53 1.94 6.95
N ASP A 71 3.98 1.17 7.92
CA ASP A 71 4.84 0.02 7.69
C ASP A 71 4.00 -1.19 7.25
N PRO A 72 4.11 -1.65 6.00
CA PRO A 72 3.35 -2.80 5.51
C PRO A 72 3.67 -4.10 6.27
N GLN A 73 4.90 -4.26 6.79
CA GLN A 73 5.28 -5.47 7.52
C GLN A 73 4.54 -5.54 8.85
N GLN A 74 4.50 -4.41 9.57
CA GLN A 74 3.74 -4.31 10.81
C GLN A 74 2.24 -4.53 10.57
N LEU A 75 1.66 -3.90 9.55
CA LEU A 75 0.26 -4.07 9.20
C LEU A 75 -0.07 -5.53 8.89
N VAL A 76 0.75 -6.20 8.07
CA VAL A 76 0.57 -7.62 7.75
C VAL A 76 0.63 -8.47 9.02
N ALA A 77 1.63 -8.24 9.89
CA ALA A 77 1.77 -8.96 11.15
C ALA A 77 0.55 -8.78 12.07
N GLU A 78 0.02 -7.57 12.21
CA GLU A 78 -1.17 -7.29 13.01
C GLU A 78 -2.41 -8.01 12.46
N VAL A 79 -2.61 -8.00 11.15
CA VAL A 79 -3.75 -8.65 10.50
C VAL A 79 -3.69 -10.17 10.61
N THR A 80 -2.49 -10.75 10.50
CA THR A 80 -2.30 -12.20 10.48
C THR A 80 -2.05 -12.80 11.87
N ALA A 81 -1.86 -11.98 12.90
CA ALA A 81 -1.70 -12.43 14.28
C ALA A 81 -2.88 -13.32 14.72
N GLY A 82 -2.60 -14.57 15.10
CA GLY A 82 -3.63 -15.52 15.50
C GLY A 82 -4.29 -16.29 14.33
N GLY A 83 -3.75 -16.20 13.12
CA GLY A 83 -4.17 -17.01 11.99
C GLY A 83 -5.40 -16.52 11.24
N ARG A 84 -6.13 -17.45 10.61
CA ARG A 84 -7.24 -17.15 9.70
C ARG A 84 -8.49 -16.61 10.40
N ASP A 85 -8.74 -17.11 11.60
CA ASP A 85 -9.92 -16.72 12.37
C ASP A 85 -9.79 -15.24 12.78
N GLU A 86 -10.89 -14.51 12.64
CA GLU A 86 -10.95 -13.07 12.92
C GLU A 86 -9.98 -12.17 12.11
N ALA A 87 -9.29 -12.69 11.07
CA ALA A 87 -8.43 -11.87 10.23
C ALA A 87 -9.17 -10.67 9.62
N GLY A 88 -10.44 -10.85 9.28
CA GLY A 88 -11.32 -9.78 8.82
C GLY A 88 -11.52 -8.69 9.87
N ALA A 89 -11.76 -9.07 11.12
CA ALA A 89 -11.93 -8.10 12.22
C ALA A 89 -10.62 -7.36 12.52
N ARG A 90 -9.49 -8.08 12.53
CA ARG A 90 -8.19 -7.45 12.70
C ARG A 90 -7.89 -6.46 11.57
N LEU A 91 -8.14 -6.84 10.31
CA LEU A 91 -7.91 -5.95 9.18
C LEU A 91 -8.75 -4.66 9.28
N VAL A 92 -10.04 -4.78 9.57
CA VAL A 92 -10.93 -3.61 9.69
C VAL A 92 -10.51 -2.75 10.89
N ARG A 93 -10.16 -3.36 12.02
CA ARG A 93 -9.71 -2.63 13.22
C ARG A 93 -8.40 -1.89 12.97
N THR A 94 -7.39 -2.55 12.39
CA THR A 94 -6.11 -1.92 12.03
C THR A 94 -6.31 -0.80 11.02
N PHE A 95 -7.16 -1.02 10.00
CA PHE A 95 -7.52 0.03 9.04
C PHE A 95 -8.11 1.26 9.75
N LEU A 96 -9.14 1.08 10.59
CA LEU A 96 -9.79 2.19 11.30
C LEU A 96 -8.82 2.89 12.26
N SER A 97 -7.97 2.15 12.98
CA SER A 97 -6.98 2.73 13.90
C SER A 97 -5.99 3.67 13.18
N ILE A 98 -5.56 3.29 11.97
CA ILE A 98 -4.69 4.12 11.14
C ILE A 98 -5.44 5.36 10.65
N TRP A 99 -6.66 5.20 10.14
CA TRP A 99 -7.43 6.28 9.53
C TRP A 99 -8.03 7.24 10.55
N ASP A 100 -8.35 6.80 11.75
CA ASP A 100 -8.81 7.67 12.87
C ASP A 100 -7.63 8.40 13.56
N SER A 101 -6.36 8.07 13.21
CA SER A 101 -5.15 8.76 13.67
C SER A 101 -4.77 9.95 12.77
N PRO A 102 -3.77 10.78 13.15
CA PRO A 102 -3.24 11.82 12.28
C PRO A 102 -2.75 11.34 10.91
N VAL A 103 -2.34 10.07 10.79
CA VAL A 103 -1.95 9.43 9.53
C VAL A 103 -3.10 9.35 8.54
N GLY A 104 -4.33 9.24 9.01
CA GLY A 104 -5.53 9.19 8.18
C GLY A 104 -5.72 10.43 7.30
N ALA A 105 -5.30 11.60 7.75
CA ALA A 105 -5.33 12.82 6.93
C ALA A 105 -4.42 12.70 5.68
N ILE A 106 -3.25 12.06 5.83
CA ILE A 106 -2.33 11.77 4.71
C ILE A 106 -2.97 10.74 3.77
N GLY A 107 -3.55 9.66 4.31
CA GLY A 107 -4.29 8.66 3.55
C GLY A 107 -5.44 9.26 2.75
N ALA A 108 -6.23 10.13 3.37
CA ALA A 108 -7.33 10.82 2.71
C ALA A 108 -6.84 11.77 1.58
N SER A 109 -5.71 12.45 1.78
CA SER A 109 -5.09 13.27 0.73
C SER A 109 -4.61 12.42 -0.45
N LEU A 110 -3.96 11.28 -0.16
CA LEU A 110 -3.49 10.34 -1.16
C LEU A 110 -4.66 9.75 -1.97
N LEU A 111 -5.74 9.37 -1.28
CA LEU A 111 -6.95 8.82 -1.93
C LEU A 111 -7.63 9.85 -2.83
N ARG A 112 -7.75 11.11 -2.39
CA ARG A 112 -8.26 12.20 -3.24
C ARG A 112 -7.38 12.43 -4.47
N SER A 113 -6.05 12.42 -4.29
CA SER A 113 -5.11 12.55 -5.40
C SER A 113 -5.22 11.40 -6.40
N ALA A 114 -5.44 10.17 -5.93
CA ALA A 114 -5.59 9.00 -6.79
C ALA A 114 -6.80 9.07 -7.72
N VAL A 115 -7.87 9.76 -7.34
CA VAL A 115 -9.06 9.95 -8.19
C VAL A 115 -8.76 10.83 -9.40
N SER A 116 -7.87 11.81 -9.28
CA SER A 116 -7.54 12.78 -10.32
C SER A 116 -6.20 12.54 -11.00
N ASN A 117 -5.39 11.63 -10.49
CA ASN A 117 -4.02 11.39 -10.96
C ASN A 117 -3.76 9.89 -11.16
N GLU A 118 -3.69 9.48 -12.42
CA GLU A 118 -3.49 8.08 -12.82
C GLU A 118 -2.20 7.47 -12.23
N TRP A 119 -1.16 8.27 -12.10
CA TRP A 119 0.11 7.86 -11.53
C TRP A 119 -0.03 7.51 -10.03
N THR A 120 -0.69 8.38 -9.25
CA THR A 120 -0.98 8.12 -7.83
C THR A 120 -1.87 6.88 -7.67
N LEU A 121 -2.87 6.73 -8.57
CA LEU A 121 -3.73 5.54 -8.58
C LEU A 121 -2.94 4.25 -8.83
N LYS A 122 -2.00 4.25 -9.78
CA LYS A 122 -1.13 3.10 -10.06
C LYS A 122 -0.28 2.73 -8.85
N LEU A 123 0.35 3.72 -8.20
CA LEU A 123 1.15 3.47 -6.99
C LEU A 123 0.30 2.94 -5.84
N LEU A 124 -0.87 3.54 -5.59
CA LEU A 124 -1.77 3.09 -4.53
C LEU A 124 -2.25 1.66 -4.76
N ARG A 125 -2.65 1.35 -6.00
CA ARG A 125 -3.02 -0.02 -6.39
C ARG A 125 -1.88 -1.01 -6.14
N GLU A 126 -0.68 -0.69 -6.58
CA GLU A 126 0.51 -1.50 -6.40
C GLU A 126 0.82 -1.72 -4.91
N PHE A 127 0.75 -0.68 -4.09
CA PHE A 127 0.94 -0.76 -2.65
C PHE A 127 -0.07 -1.72 -2.01
N LEU A 128 -1.35 -1.53 -2.26
CA LEU A 128 -2.40 -2.35 -1.66
C LEU A 128 -2.31 -3.81 -2.11
N THR A 129 -2.07 -4.06 -3.39
CA THR A 129 -2.07 -5.42 -3.92
C THR A 129 -0.79 -6.18 -3.61
N THR A 130 0.39 -5.57 -3.73
CA THR A 130 1.67 -6.28 -3.59
C THR A 130 2.26 -6.21 -2.20
N GLN A 131 2.18 -5.06 -1.53
CA GLN A 131 2.82 -4.87 -0.23
C GLN A 131 1.93 -5.31 0.93
N ILE A 132 0.61 -5.25 0.77
CA ILE A 132 -0.33 -5.61 1.83
C ILE A 132 -1.01 -6.94 1.52
N LEU A 133 -1.93 -6.96 0.56
CA LEU A 133 -2.85 -8.09 0.40
C LEU A 133 -2.18 -9.37 -0.03
N ARG A 134 -1.26 -9.33 -0.99
CA ARG A 134 -0.51 -10.54 -1.38
C ARG A 134 0.19 -11.17 -0.18
N ARG A 135 0.78 -10.35 0.70
CA ARG A 135 1.47 -10.83 1.91
C ARG A 135 0.48 -11.37 2.95
N VAL A 136 -0.62 -10.67 3.21
CA VAL A 136 -1.68 -11.18 4.11
C VAL A 136 -2.20 -12.53 3.62
N LEU A 137 -2.50 -12.66 2.33
CA LEU A 137 -3.02 -13.91 1.76
C LEU A 137 -1.99 -15.04 1.83
N ALA A 138 -0.71 -14.74 1.61
CA ALA A 138 0.38 -15.72 1.73
C ALA A 138 0.58 -16.18 3.19
N GLU A 139 0.63 -15.25 4.16
CA GLU A 139 0.75 -15.57 5.59
C GLU A 139 -0.45 -16.39 6.10
N LEU A 140 -1.65 -16.11 5.59
CA LEU A 140 -2.85 -16.89 5.88
C LEU A 140 -2.92 -18.20 5.08
N GLN A 141 -1.90 -18.52 4.26
CA GLN A 141 -1.80 -19.75 3.46
C GLN A 141 -3.05 -19.98 2.59
N LEU A 142 -3.52 -18.94 1.92
CA LEU A 142 -4.70 -19.00 1.06
C LEU A 142 -4.31 -19.43 -0.36
N ASP A 143 -5.27 -20.00 -1.09
CA ASP A 143 -5.08 -20.48 -2.45
C ASP A 143 -4.60 -19.34 -3.37
N PRO A 144 -3.39 -19.45 -3.96
CA PRO A 144 -2.86 -18.46 -4.88
C PRO A 144 -3.75 -18.21 -6.11
N ALA A 145 -4.50 -19.21 -6.56
CA ALA A 145 -5.40 -19.07 -7.71
C ALA A 145 -6.56 -18.09 -7.43
N GLN A 146 -6.97 -17.97 -6.19
CA GLN A 146 -8.02 -17.04 -5.76
C GLN A 146 -7.47 -15.70 -5.20
N ALA A 147 -6.16 -15.60 -5.02
CA ALA A 147 -5.53 -14.48 -4.32
C ALA A 147 -5.90 -13.12 -4.93
N GLN A 148 -5.90 -13.00 -6.25
CA GLN A 148 -6.21 -11.73 -6.92
C GLN A 148 -7.68 -11.33 -6.75
N LEU A 149 -8.60 -12.27 -6.88
CA LEU A 149 -10.03 -12.01 -6.67
C LEU A 149 -10.30 -11.61 -5.22
N ARG A 150 -9.78 -12.39 -4.26
CA ARG A 150 -9.91 -12.09 -2.83
C ARG A 150 -9.36 -10.71 -2.47
N ALA A 151 -8.17 -10.39 -2.97
CA ALA A 151 -7.57 -9.08 -2.79
C ALA A 151 -8.47 -7.95 -3.31
N SER A 152 -9.01 -8.08 -4.52
CA SER A 152 -9.87 -7.05 -5.11
C SER A 152 -11.19 -6.87 -4.34
N LEU A 153 -11.79 -7.95 -3.84
CA LEU A 153 -12.99 -7.89 -3.00
C LEU A 153 -12.70 -7.18 -1.66
N VAL A 154 -11.58 -7.51 -1.00
CA VAL A 154 -11.17 -6.83 0.23
C VAL A 154 -10.90 -5.35 -0.02
N VAL A 155 -10.16 -5.00 -1.09
CA VAL A 155 -9.90 -3.60 -1.46
C VAL A 155 -11.19 -2.85 -1.73
N SER A 156 -12.16 -3.46 -2.41
CA SER A 156 -13.45 -2.81 -2.70
C SER A 156 -14.21 -2.47 -1.41
N GLN A 157 -14.20 -3.37 -0.43
CA GLN A 157 -14.88 -3.15 0.85
C GLN A 157 -14.18 -2.09 1.70
N ILE A 158 -12.85 -2.21 1.88
CA ILE A 158 -12.06 -1.27 2.68
C ILE A 158 -11.95 0.09 2.00
N GLY A 159 -11.76 0.12 0.68
CA GLY A 159 -11.74 1.35 -0.10
C GLY A 159 -13.08 2.09 -0.09
N GLY A 160 -14.19 1.35 -0.20
CA GLY A 160 -15.53 1.89 -0.05
C GLY A 160 -15.75 2.51 1.34
N LEU A 161 -15.32 1.82 2.40
CA LEU A 161 -15.37 2.34 3.76
C LEU A 161 -14.53 3.61 3.92
N ALA A 162 -13.29 3.61 3.39
CA ALA A 162 -12.42 4.78 3.41
C ALA A 162 -13.10 5.98 2.74
N PHE A 163 -13.67 5.75 1.57
CA PHE A 163 -14.32 6.80 0.79
C PHE A 163 -15.57 7.33 1.49
N ALA A 164 -16.46 6.44 1.96
CA ALA A 164 -17.70 6.82 2.63
C ALA A 164 -17.44 7.57 3.95
N ARG A 165 -16.54 7.04 4.81
CA ARG A 165 -16.29 7.58 6.15
C ARG A 165 -15.45 8.85 6.14
N TYR A 166 -14.34 8.87 5.38
CA TYR A 166 -13.31 9.92 5.50
C TYR A 166 -13.31 10.92 4.35
N ILE A 167 -13.85 10.57 3.18
CA ILE A 167 -13.90 11.48 2.03
C ILE A 167 -15.27 12.12 1.90
N LEU A 168 -16.32 11.31 1.78
CA LEU A 168 -17.71 11.80 1.67
C LEU A 168 -18.29 12.23 3.01
N LYS A 169 -17.76 11.70 4.13
CA LYS A 169 -18.30 11.89 5.49
C LYS A 169 -19.79 11.56 5.54
N LEU A 170 -20.14 10.41 4.98
CA LEU A 170 -21.52 9.95 4.86
C LEU A 170 -22.03 9.51 6.23
N GLU A 171 -23.07 10.19 6.73
CA GLU A 171 -23.74 9.79 7.97
C GLU A 171 -24.70 8.60 7.74
N PRO A 172 -24.85 7.67 8.71
CA PRO A 172 -24.19 7.66 10.02
C PRO A 172 -22.79 7.04 10.08
N ILE A 173 -22.26 6.50 8.97
CA ILE A 173 -20.96 5.79 8.92
C ILE A 173 -19.81 6.69 9.41
N ALA A 174 -19.88 7.99 9.13
CA ALA A 174 -18.82 8.94 9.50
C ALA A 174 -18.66 9.10 11.01
N SER A 175 -19.77 9.06 11.76
CA SER A 175 -19.79 9.29 13.22
C SER A 175 -19.87 8.01 14.06
N LEU A 176 -20.14 6.84 13.44
CA LEU A 176 -20.23 5.58 14.18
C LEU A 176 -18.91 5.24 14.89
N PRO A 177 -18.96 4.74 16.15
CA PRO A 177 -17.79 4.21 16.83
C PRO A 177 -17.10 3.10 16.04
N SER A 178 -15.75 3.12 16.02
CA SER A 178 -14.95 2.19 15.19
C SER A 178 -15.24 0.71 15.49
N GLU A 179 -15.45 0.32 16.76
CA GLU A 179 -15.78 -1.06 17.11
C GLU A 179 -17.17 -1.50 16.61
N GLN A 180 -18.14 -0.59 16.51
CA GLN A 180 -19.42 -0.91 15.87
C GLN A 180 -19.24 -1.17 14.36
N LEU A 181 -18.42 -0.35 13.69
CA LEU A 181 -18.08 -0.58 12.28
C LEU A 181 -17.33 -1.89 12.08
N VAL A 182 -16.40 -2.23 12.99
CA VAL A 182 -15.75 -3.55 12.96
C VAL A 182 -16.79 -4.66 12.97
N GLY A 183 -17.74 -4.63 13.90
CA GLY A 183 -18.80 -5.66 13.99
C GLY A 183 -19.64 -5.79 12.71
N MET A 184 -19.90 -4.68 12.01
CA MET A 184 -20.74 -4.65 10.82
C MET A 184 -19.96 -5.02 9.53
N ILE A 185 -18.70 -4.63 9.42
CA ILE A 185 -17.90 -4.76 8.18
C ILE A 185 -17.05 -6.04 8.18
N ALA A 186 -16.52 -6.42 9.34
CA ALA A 186 -15.60 -7.53 9.45
C ALA A 186 -16.16 -8.88 8.93
N PRO A 187 -17.44 -9.24 9.11
CA PRO A 187 -17.96 -10.50 8.57
C PRO A 187 -17.83 -10.61 7.04
N ASN A 188 -18.08 -9.53 6.32
CA ASN A 188 -17.91 -9.50 4.86
C ASN A 188 -16.42 -9.60 4.47
N VAL A 189 -15.55 -8.84 5.14
CA VAL A 189 -14.10 -8.89 4.91
C VAL A 189 -13.55 -10.28 5.24
N GLN A 190 -14.02 -10.91 6.32
CA GLN A 190 -13.65 -12.29 6.69
C GLN A 190 -14.03 -13.29 5.60
N ARG A 191 -15.27 -13.19 5.08
CA ARG A 191 -15.71 -14.04 3.97
C ARG A 191 -14.83 -13.85 2.73
N TYR A 192 -14.46 -12.64 2.39
CA TYR A 192 -13.58 -12.37 1.24
C TYR A 192 -12.16 -12.90 1.47
N LEU A 193 -11.64 -12.82 2.69
CA LEU A 193 -10.33 -13.36 3.02
C LEU A 193 -10.31 -14.88 3.02
N THR A 194 -11.18 -15.53 3.82
CA THR A 194 -11.03 -16.95 4.15
C THR A 194 -12.27 -17.78 3.89
N GLY A 195 -13.43 -17.17 3.62
CA GLY A 195 -14.69 -17.86 3.37
C GLY A 195 -14.76 -18.48 1.97
N GLU A 196 -15.81 -19.26 1.72
CA GLU A 196 -16.11 -19.76 0.39
C GLU A 196 -16.54 -18.62 -0.53
N LEU A 197 -15.97 -18.60 -1.73
CA LEU A 197 -16.37 -17.71 -2.81
C LEU A 197 -17.06 -18.57 -3.88
N ASP A 198 -18.34 -18.32 -4.12
CA ASP A 198 -19.05 -18.95 -5.23
C ASP A 198 -18.53 -18.36 -6.54
N THR A 199 -17.67 -19.10 -7.22
CA THR A 199 -17.12 -18.76 -8.53
C THR A 199 -17.79 -19.56 -9.65
N SER A 200 -18.85 -20.31 -9.36
CA SER A 200 -19.52 -21.22 -10.33
C SER A 200 -20.25 -20.48 -11.46
N GLY A 201 -20.45 -19.16 -11.35
CA GLY A 201 -21.06 -18.33 -12.39
C GLY A 201 -20.14 -17.92 -13.56
N SER A 202 -18.84 -18.23 -13.53
CA SER A 202 -17.86 -17.74 -14.54
C SER A 202 -17.65 -18.66 -15.76
N ALA A 203 -18.38 -19.77 -15.89
CA ALA A 203 -18.19 -20.73 -16.97
C ALA A 203 -19.21 -20.60 -18.13
N ALA A 204 -20.00 -19.53 -18.17
CA ALA A 204 -21.03 -19.33 -19.19
C ALA A 204 -21.01 -17.89 -19.72
N ALA A 205 -19.97 -17.52 -20.47
CA ALA A 205 -19.97 -16.38 -21.40
C ALA A 205 -18.89 -16.57 -22.47
#